data_4b404e6c5395e1fcc13fc7d61528ea06
#
_entry.id   4b404e6c5395e1fcc13fc7d61528ea06
#
_cell.length_a   1.000
_cell.length_b   1.000
_cell.length_c   1.000
_cell.angle_alpha   90.00
_cell.angle_beta   90.00
_cell.angle_gamma   90.00
#
_symmetry.space_group_name_H-M   'P 1'
#
loop_
_entity.id
_entity.type
_entity.pdbx_description
1 polymer ?
#
loop_
_entity_poly.entity_id
_entity_poly.type
_entity_poly.pdbx_seq_one_letter_code
_entity_poly.pdbx_strand_id
1 'polypeptide(L)'
;MKTKSIIAGMLSTMLLAVGCNKEDGGNRVTPEAGVKTYASFSVSLLNQSTRATSNDPNAVTEETKIHDLYIYIFNGGVLETKGKIILNADNKGTSALATTTGTKTIYAVANYNNAKGDIGSLQSDFEKQLIAATDIAEENGFFMAGKTEATLTERTEEEAKQEANLIQISVARGAAKVQMQFGTNVPVKPVVNATVTNARFTLAQQNSHTYLAKLIVNGFSSKGKRVEQTDADRDGTYDHLTKLPTTDDELKWINAVTTYDNAFDNSKYLAENVNENPTTGNTSYVLVSLQVTPQTKADDTGAVIATPLTPGTTFYVLAKKEATSGKITFATKEDKILYFEQETDAATYKNAQVDLTTYEVLAYTNGISYYRLNIRDIRETDLTKKYAVNRNHYYKVNITEISNLGFNTAAGTIPTDPTTPLETQTFISADITIEAWTVVDMNEPLG
;
A
#
# COMPACT_ATOMS: atom_id res chain seq x y z
N MET A 1 40.65 16.51 -51.27
CA MET A 1 39.18 16.49 -51.23
C MET A 1 38.76 16.83 -49.82
N LYS A 2 38.09 17.95 -49.64
CA LYS A 2 37.64 18.49 -48.33
C LYS A 2 36.19 18.04 -48.12
N THR A 3 35.92 17.29 -47.07
CA THR A 3 34.57 16.93 -46.67
C THR A 3 34.16 17.87 -45.50
N LYS A 4 33.13 18.66 -45.75
CA LYS A 4 32.55 19.59 -44.77
C LYS A 4 31.52 18.82 -43.93
N SER A 5 31.68 18.83 -42.61
CA SER A 5 30.64 18.41 -41.64
C SER A 5 29.60 19.50 -41.54
N ILE A 6 28.34 19.16 -41.78
CA ILE A 6 27.20 20.05 -41.58
C ILE A 6 26.63 19.71 -40.21
N ILE A 7 26.69 20.69 -39.30
CA ILE A 7 25.99 20.66 -38.00
C ILE A 7 24.55 21.09 -38.28
N ALA A 8 23.62 20.19 -38.17
CA ALA A 8 22.19 20.50 -38.21
C ALA A 8 21.72 20.95 -36.83
N GLY A 9 21.59 22.26 -36.65
CA GLY A 9 20.89 22.84 -35.53
C GLY A 9 19.39 22.63 -35.66
N MET A 10 18.76 21.90 -34.76
CA MET A 10 17.31 21.84 -34.65
C MET A 10 16.79 23.13 -34.05
N LEU A 11 16.28 23.99 -34.88
CA LEU A 11 15.52 25.18 -34.53
C LEU A 11 14.09 24.70 -34.18
N SER A 12 13.76 24.69 -32.88
CA SER A 12 12.39 24.44 -32.42
C SER A 12 11.54 25.69 -32.73
N THR A 13 10.75 25.61 -33.78
CA THR A 13 9.78 26.65 -34.14
C THR A 13 8.57 26.56 -33.24
N MET A 14 8.41 27.58 -32.39
CA MET A 14 7.18 27.83 -31.63
C MET A 14 6.09 28.27 -32.61
N LEU A 15 5.10 27.41 -32.88
CA LEU A 15 3.88 27.80 -33.59
C LEU A 15 2.94 28.54 -32.63
N LEU A 16 2.88 29.86 -32.79
CA LEU A 16 1.78 30.68 -32.28
C LEU A 16 0.56 30.43 -33.17
N ALA A 17 -0.35 29.55 -32.76
CA ALA A 17 -1.64 29.39 -33.39
C ALA A 17 -2.56 30.51 -32.89
N VAL A 18 -2.70 31.56 -33.68
CA VAL A 18 -3.80 32.53 -33.57
C VAL A 18 -5.00 31.90 -34.30
N GLY A 19 -5.90 31.28 -33.54
CA GLY A 19 -7.13 30.72 -34.06
C GLY A 19 -8.32 31.58 -33.67
N CYS A 20 -9.01 32.09 -34.70
CA CYS A 20 -10.25 32.84 -34.58
C CYS A 20 -11.42 32.02 -34.01
N ASN A 21 -12.20 32.71 -33.20
CA ASN A 21 -13.52 32.43 -32.63
C ASN A 21 -14.41 31.35 -33.26
N LYS A 22 -14.92 30.46 -32.40
CA LYS A 22 -16.39 30.22 -32.28
C LYS A 22 -16.71 29.91 -30.81
N GLU A 23 -17.78 30.56 -30.37
CA GLU A 23 -18.31 30.51 -29.02
C GLU A 23 -18.72 29.07 -28.65
N ASP A 24 -18.13 28.54 -27.57
CA ASP A 24 -18.72 27.55 -26.68
C ASP A 24 -18.28 27.90 -25.27
N GLY A 25 -19.27 28.22 -24.40
CA GLY A 25 -19.09 28.79 -23.08
C GLY A 25 -18.44 27.85 -22.05
N GLY A 26 -17.19 27.54 -22.19
CA GLY A 26 -16.32 26.95 -21.18
C GLY A 26 -15.27 27.95 -20.78
N ASN A 27 -15.16 28.27 -19.51
CA ASN A 27 -14.15 29.15 -18.91
C ASN A 27 -12.75 28.61 -19.28
N ARG A 28 -12.21 28.98 -20.44
CA ARG A 28 -10.79 28.74 -20.79
C ARG A 28 -9.97 29.70 -19.96
N VAL A 29 -9.36 29.19 -18.91
CA VAL A 29 -8.27 29.89 -18.21
C VAL A 29 -7.12 30.04 -19.21
N THR A 30 -6.95 31.22 -19.77
CA THR A 30 -5.75 31.56 -20.57
C THR A 30 -4.63 31.86 -19.59
N PRO A 31 -3.45 31.17 -19.68
CA PRO A 31 -2.32 31.47 -18.82
C PRO A 31 -1.87 32.93 -19.01
N GLU A 32 -1.52 33.61 -17.91
CA GLU A 32 -0.84 34.91 -18.04
C GLU A 32 0.45 34.78 -18.85
N ALA A 33 0.62 35.63 -19.84
CA ALA A 33 1.80 35.64 -20.69
C ALA A 33 2.99 36.16 -19.88
N GLY A 34 3.79 35.26 -19.33
CA GLY A 34 5.07 35.64 -18.64
C GLY A 34 6.21 35.85 -19.63
N VAL A 35 7.29 36.49 -19.16
CA VAL A 35 8.56 36.60 -19.90
C VAL A 35 9.32 35.30 -19.81
N LYS A 36 10.03 34.92 -20.88
CA LYS A 36 10.85 33.69 -20.90
C LYS A 36 11.88 33.73 -19.75
N THR A 37 11.95 32.65 -19.02
CA THR A 37 12.92 32.46 -17.93
C THR A 37 13.33 30.97 -17.83
N TYR A 38 14.19 30.69 -16.86
CA TYR A 38 14.67 29.32 -16.58
C TYR A 38 14.57 29.02 -15.09
N ALA A 39 14.37 27.75 -14.76
CA ALA A 39 14.32 27.24 -13.41
C ALA A 39 15.24 26.02 -13.24
N SER A 40 15.92 25.94 -12.12
CA SER A 40 16.67 24.78 -11.66
C SER A 40 15.95 24.10 -10.51
N PHE A 41 16.36 22.86 -10.17
CA PHE A 41 15.63 22.01 -9.24
C PHE A 41 16.56 21.36 -8.23
N SER A 42 16.11 21.27 -6.99
CA SER A 42 16.70 20.44 -5.95
C SER A 42 15.61 19.55 -5.40
N VAL A 43 15.89 18.25 -5.30
CA VAL A 43 14.89 17.24 -4.91
C VAL A 43 15.31 16.60 -3.60
N SER A 44 14.37 16.48 -2.67
CA SER A 44 14.54 15.76 -1.41
C SER A 44 13.44 14.71 -1.25
N LEU A 45 13.71 13.67 -0.50
CA LEU A 45 12.63 12.81 -0.03
C LEU A 45 11.80 13.55 1.02
N LEU A 46 10.48 13.44 0.94
CA LEU A 46 9.59 14.00 1.95
C LEU A 46 9.96 13.41 3.33
N ASN A 47 10.16 14.29 4.31
CA ASN A 47 10.58 13.97 5.68
C ASN A 47 12.06 13.60 5.86
N GLN A 48 12.93 13.83 4.85
CA GLN A 48 14.35 13.92 5.15
C GLN A 48 14.67 15.35 5.65
N SER A 49 15.35 15.45 6.80
CA SER A 49 15.86 16.74 7.23
C SER A 49 16.85 17.25 6.19
N THR A 50 16.82 18.54 5.89
CA THR A 50 17.68 19.21 4.89
C THR A 50 19.18 19.22 5.25
N ARG A 51 19.58 18.56 6.34
CA ARG A 51 20.98 18.31 6.68
C ARG A 51 21.36 16.90 6.30
N ALA A 52 22.06 16.83 5.21
CA ALA A 52 22.65 15.65 4.62
C ALA A 52 23.34 14.73 5.64
N THR A 53 22.69 13.68 6.00
CA THR A 53 23.22 12.31 6.08
C THR A 53 22.05 11.37 5.95
N SER A 54 22.03 10.77 4.86
CA SER A 54 21.13 9.83 4.23
C SER A 54 20.80 8.57 5.00
N ASN A 55 20.30 8.60 6.19
CA ASN A 55 19.85 7.36 6.77
C ASN A 55 18.42 7.55 7.29
N ASP A 56 17.47 7.32 6.41
CA ASP A 56 16.15 6.92 6.82
C ASP A 56 16.30 5.56 7.53
N PRO A 57 16.21 5.48 8.86
CA PRO A 57 16.43 4.22 9.57
C PRO A 57 15.39 3.16 9.26
N ASN A 58 14.32 3.54 8.55
CA ASN A 58 13.20 2.69 8.18
C ASN A 58 13.16 2.39 6.67
N ALA A 59 14.13 2.88 5.89
CA ALA A 59 14.22 2.61 4.46
C ALA A 59 15.54 1.94 4.10
N VAL A 60 15.48 1.02 3.15
CA VAL A 60 16.68 0.46 2.51
C VAL A 60 17.09 1.34 1.33
N THR A 61 18.32 1.14 0.85
CA THR A 61 18.90 1.95 -0.23
C THR A 61 18.01 2.01 -1.47
N GLU A 62 17.41 0.89 -1.84
CA GLU A 62 16.51 0.74 -3.01
C GLU A 62 15.30 1.65 -2.92
N GLU A 63 14.78 1.86 -1.71
CA GLU A 63 13.60 2.68 -1.45
C GLU A 63 13.86 4.20 -1.48
N THR A 64 15.13 4.59 -1.54
CA THR A 64 15.55 6.01 -1.50
C THR A 64 16.15 6.52 -2.79
N LYS A 65 16.55 5.62 -3.70
CA LYS A 65 17.20 6.01 -4.96
C LYS A 65 16.27 6.71 -5.92
N ILE A 66 16.76 7.78 -6.50
CA ILE A 66 16.15 8.47 -7.63
C ILE A 66 17.02 8.21 -8.86
N HIS A 67 16.55 7.32 -9.75
CA HIS A 67 17.26 6.96 -11.00
C HIS A 67 16.90 7.89 -12.16
N ASP A 68 15.66 8.34 -12.19
CA ASP A 68 15.22 9.36 -13.13
C ASP A 68 14.23 10.31 -12.45
N LEU A 69 14.18 11.51 -12.99
CA LEU A 69 13.31 12.58 -12.50
C LEU A 69 12.73 13.33 -13.69
N TYR A 70 11.41 13.46 -13.72
CA TYR A 70 10.69 14.34 -14.63
C TYR A 70 10.04 15.47 -13.87
N ILE A 71 10.20 16.69 -14.39
CA ILE A 71 9.51 17.87 -13.87
C ILE A 71 8.43 18.29 -14.86
N TYR A 72 7.27 18.65 -14.32
CA TYR A 72 6.12 19.19 -15.03
C TYR A 72 5.79 20.56 -14.44
N ILE A 73 5.79 21.60 -15.27
CA ILE A 73 5.50 22.98 -14.88
C ILE A 73 4.17 23.38 -15.48
N PHE A 74 3.22 23.74 -14.63
CA PHE A 74 1.89 24.22 -15.00
C PHE A 74 1.77 25.71 -14.72
N ASN A 75 1.23 26.44 -15.69
CA ASN A 75 0.90 27.85 -15.60
C ASN A 75 -0.62 28.02 -15.72
N GLY A 76 -1.30 28.50 -14.68
CA GLY A 76 -2.75 28.66 -14.67
C GLY A 76 -3.51 27.35 -14.96
N GLY A 77 -2.98 26.19 -14.52
CA GLY A 77 -3.59 24.88 -14.72
C GLY A 77 -3.31 24.22 -16.09
N VAL A 78 -2.51 24.86 -16.95
CA VAL A 78 -2.09 24.33 -18.25
C VAL A 78 -0.62 23.95 -18.23
N LEU A 79 -0.27 22.78 -18.78
CA LEU A 79 1.11 22.33 -18.90
C LEU A 79 1.92 23.27 -19.81
N GLU A 80 2.90 23.93 -19.24
CA GLU A 80 3.78 24.85 -19.97
C GLU A 80 5.06 24.14 -20.43
N THR A 81 5.68 23.40 -19.51
CA THR A 81 6.95 22.72 -19.78
C THR A 81 7.01 21.38 -19.07
N LYS A 82 7.61 20.39 -19.72
CA LYS A 82 8.04 19.14 -19.09
C LYS A 82 9.47 18.81 -19.49
N GLY A 83 10.23 18.20 -18.58
CA GLY A 83 11.59 17.79 -18.91
C GLY A 83 12.18 16.81 -17.92
N LYS A 84 13.10 15.98 -18.41
CA LYS A 84 13.91 15.11 -17.57
C LYS A 84 15.03 15.92 -16.94
N ILE A 85 15.24 15.77 -15.64
CA ILE A 85 16.32 16.37 -14.89
C ILE A 85 17.31 15.28 -14.52
N ILE A 86 18.59 15.56 -14.77
CA ILE A 86 19.70 14.73 -14.29
C ILE A 86 20.16 15.33 -12.97
N LEU A 87 20.14 14.52 -11.93
CA LEU A 87 20.57 14.92 -10.59
C LEU A 87 22.06 14.61 -10.40
N ASN A 88 22.76 15.48 -9.66
CA ASN A 88 24.09 15.22 -9.14
C ASN A 88 24.01 14.46 -7.81
N ALA A 89 25.15 14.21 -7.18
CA ALA A 89 25.24 13.51 -5.90
C ALA A 89 24.51 14.22 -4.73
N ASP A 90 24.28 15.52 -4.85
CA ASP A 90 23.58 16.34 -3.84
C ASP A 90 22.07 16.46 -4.15
N ASN A 91 21.54 15.65 -5.06
CA ASN A 91 20.17 15.70 -5.55
C ASN A 91 19.78 17.07 -6.16
N LYS A 92 20.73 17.78 -6.70
CA LYS A 92 20.50 19.01 -7.47
C LYS A 92 20.53 18.73 -8.96
N GLY A 93 19.61 19.35 -9.69
CA GLY A 93 19.56 19.26 -11.15
C GLY A 93 20.77 19.91 -11.80
N THR A 94 21.38 19.21 -12.74
CA THR A 94 22.54 19.72 -13.52
C THR A 94 22.10 20.57 -14.72
N SER A 95 20.80 20.67 -14.98
CA SER A 95 20.21 21.44 -16.08
C SER A 95 19.08 22.32 -15.58
N ALA A 96 18.82 23.41 -16.30
CA ALA A 96 17.66 24.26 -16.10
C ALA A 96 16.60 24.00 -17.17
N LEU A 97 15.32 24.14 -16.81
CA LEU A 97 14.20 24.08 -17.75
C LEU A 97 13.75 25.49 -18.13
N ALA A 98 13.53 25.68 -19.42
CA ALA A 98 12.93 26.89 -19.95
C ALA A 98 11.43 26.94 -19.60
N THR A 99 10.97 28.09 -19.12
CA THR A 99 9.58 28.36 -18.74
C THR A 99 9.31 29.87 -18.84
N THR A 100 8.24 30.38 -18.25
CA THR A 100 7.96 31.81 -18.15
C THR A 100 7.92 32.30 -16.69
N THR A 101 8.03 33.59 -16.48
CA THR A 101 7.91 34.23 -15.16
C THR A 101 6.50 34.05 -14.58
N GLY A 102 6.34 34.32 -13.28
CA GLY A 102 5.06 34.23 -12.55
C GLY A 102 4.93 32.97 -11.71
N THR A 103 3.79 32.82 -11.07
CA THR A 103 3.52 31.68 -10.18
C THR A 103 3.22 30.42 -10.98
N LYS A 104 3.91 29.35 -10.63
CA LYS A 104 3.82 28.03 -11.27
C LYS A 104 3.44 26.96 -10.27
N THR A 105 2.63 25.99 -10.71
CA THR A 105 2.48 24.71 -10.03
C THR A 105 3.42 23.71 -10.65
N ILE A 106 4.27 23.07 -9.83
CA ILE A 106 5.34 22.20 -10.29
C ILE A 106 5.18 20.82 -9.66
N TYR A 107 5.25 19.80 -10.51
CA TYR A 107 5.29 18.40 -10.06
C TYR A 107 6.63 17.79 -10.41
N ALA A 108 7.15 16.99 -9.48
CA ALA A 108 8.27 16.10 -9.68
C ALA A 108 7.79 14.66 -9.65
N VAL A 109 8.21 13.87 -10.63
CA VAL A 109 7.90 12.43 -10.76
C VAL A 109 9.19 11.68 -10.96
N ALA A 110 9.52 10.80 -10.02
CA ALA A 110 10.75 10.01 -10.05
C ALA A 110 10.46 8.52 -10.20
N ASN A 111 11.38 7.82 -10.87
CA ASN A 111 11.37 6.36 -11.04
C ASN A 111 10.08 5.83 -11.70
N TYR A 112 9.56 6.55 -12.68
CA TYR A 112 8.38 6.12 -13.41
C TYR A 112 8.64 6.08 -14.91
N ASN A 113 8.91 4.89 -15.44
CA ASN A 113 9.28 4.66 -16.83
C ASN A 113 8.26 5.21 -17.85
N ASN A 114 6.99 5.32 -17.47
CA ASN A 114 5.92 5.89 -18.29
C ASN A 114 5.74 7.41 -18.11
N ALA A 115 6.56 8.09 -17.30
CA ALA A 115 6.55 9.56 -17.21
C ALA A 115 6.83 10.25 -18.55
N LYS A 116 7.26 9.46 -19.53
CA LYS A 116 7.42 9.87 -20.94
C LYS A 116 6.10 9.95 -21.70
N GLY A 117 5.01 9.33 -21.18
CA GLY A 117 3.72 9.30 -21.86
C GLY A 117 3.07 10.68 -21.99
N ASP A 118 2.07 10.77 -22.84
CA ASP A 118 1.23 11.94 -22.99
C ASP A 118 0.34 12.08 -21.75
N ILE A 119 0.90 12.69 -20.74
CA ILE A 119 0.15 13.18 -19.59
C ILE A 119 -0.54 14.44 -20.08
N GLY A 120 -1.85 14.46 -20.13
CA GLY A 120 -2.66 15.52 -20.71
C GLY A 120 -2.18 16.95 -20.42
N SER A 121 -2.59 17.89 -21.26
CA SER A 121 -2.16 19.30 -21.16
C SER A 121 -2.74 20.06 -19.96
N LEU A 122 -3.73 19.48 -19.25
CA LEU A 122 -4.35 20.11 -18.10
C LEU A 122 -3.82 19.50 -16.78
N GLN A 123 -3.59 20.36 -15.80
CA GLN A 123 -3.21 19.94 -14.44
C GLN A 123 -4.23 18.98 -13.83
N SER A 124 -5.52 19.23 -14.06
CA SER A 124 -6.59 18.37 -13.56
C SER A 124 -6.52 16.94 -14.10
N ASP A 125 -6.07 16.77 -15.34
CA ASP A 125 -5.91 15.44 -15.95
C ASP A 125 -4.64 14.76 -15.45
N PHE A 126 -3.56 15.54 -15.27
CA PHE A 126 -2.34 15.07 -14.65
C PHE A 126 -2.59 14.54 -13.23
N GLU A 127 -3.33 15.28 -12.41
CA GLU A 127 -3.65 14.88 -11.03
C GLU A 127 -4.53 13.61 -10.96
N LYS A 128 -5.25 13.31 -12.04
CA LYS A 128 -6.08 12.09 -12.15
C LYS A 128 -5.38 10.93 -12.84
N GLN A 129 -4.15 11.12 -13.32
CA GLN A 129 -3.39 10.05 -13.97
C GLN A 129 -3.19 8.87 -13.04
N LEU A 130 -3.48 7.66 -13.54
CA LEU A 130 -3.35 6.40 -12.83
C LEU A 130 -2.00 5.72 -13.10
N ILE A 131 -1.47 5.08 -12.07
CA ILE A 131 -0.32 4.17 -12.13
C ILE A 131 -0.77 2.81 -11.62
N ALA A 132 -0.38 1.75 -12.31
CA ALA A 132 -0.63 0.40 -11.82
C ALA A 132 0.12 0.15 -10.49
N ALA A 133 -0.51 -0.56 -9.58
CA ALA A 133 0.10 -0.87 -8.29
C ALA A 133 1.37 -1.73 -8.42
N THR A 134 1.52 -2.46 -9.53
CA THR A 134 2.73 -3.20 -9.86
C THR A 134 3.94 -2.31 -10.12
N ASP A 135 3.74 -1.05 -10.50
CA ASP A 135 4.78 -0.13 -10.96
C ASP A 135 5.25 0.83 -9.86
N ILE A 136 4.70 0.71 -8.62
CA ILE A 136 4.99 1.68 -7.54
C ILE A 136 6.18 1.29 -6.67
N ALA A 137 6.54 0.01 -6.63
CA ALA A 137 7.57 -0.52 -5.75
C ALA A 137 8.35 -1.63 -6.45
N GLU A 138 9.41 -1.25 -7.16
CA GLU A 138 10.33 -2.16 -7.81
C GLU A 138 11.68 -2.17 -7.08
N GLU A 139 12.39 -3.29 -7.09
CA GLU A 139 13.71 -3.44 -6.47
C GLU A 139 14.71 -2.37 -6.95
N ASN A 140 14.57 -1.94 -8.19
CA ASN A 140 15.47 -0.94 -8.80
C ASN A 140 15.00 0.50 -8.67
N GLY A 141 13.91 0.77 -7.96
CA GLY A 141 13.46 2.14 -7.72
C GLY A 141 11.97 2.25 -7.45
N PHE A 142 11.65 2.97 -6.41
CA PHE A 142 10.27 3.25 -6.03
C PHE A 142 9.74 4.44 -6.81
N PHE A 143 8.54 4.32 -7.35
CA PHE A 143 7.82 5.48 -7.85
C PHE A 143 7.67 6.52 -6.74
N MET A 144 8.01 7.77 -7.05
CA MET A 144 7.88 8.90 -6.13
C MET A 144 7.28 10.10 -6.84
N ALA A 145 6.49 10.89 -6.12
CA ALA A 145 5.94 12.13 -6.65
C ALA A 145 5.90 13.22 -5.59
N GLY A 146 6.00 14.48 -6.06
CA GLY A 146 5.91 15.66 -5.23
C GLY A 146 5.27 16.82 -5.97
N LYS A 147 4.75 17.79 -5.21
CA LYS A 147 4.14 19.02 -5.72
C LYS A 147 4.67 20.21 -4.93
N THR A 148 4.95 21.30 -5.63
CA THR A 148 5.27 22.59 -5.01
C THR A 148 4.72 23.73 -5.86
N GLU A 149 4.67 24.92 -5.29
CA GLU A 149 4.38 26.16 -6.00
C GLU A 149 5.58 27.08 -5.87
N ALA A 150 5.92 27.79 -6.95
CA ALA A 150 7.00 28.74 -6.96
C ALA A 150 6.68 29.94 -7.85
N THR A 151 7.12 31.12 -7.44
CA THR A 151 7.04 32.32 -8.27
C THR A 151 8.42 32.56 -8.88
N LEU A 152 8.47 32.55 -10.21
CA LEU A 152 9.69 32.68 -11.00
C LEU A 152 9.86 34.12 -11.47
N THR A 153 11.09 34.59 -11.38
CA THR A 153 11.52 35.90 -11.92
C THR A 153 12.32 35.68 -13.20
N GLU A 154 12.51 36.73 -13.98
CA GLU A 154 13.33 36.68 -15.20
C GLU A 154 14.78 36.32 -14.86
N ARG A 155 15.27 35.22 -15.43
CA ARG A 155 16.63 34.70 -15.29
C ARG A 155 17.09 34.05 -16.58
N THR A 156 18.37 34.20 -16.87
CA THR A 156 19.05 33.45 -17.92
C THR A 156 19.23 31.99 -17.50
N GLU A 157 19.57 31.13 -18.43
CA GLU A 157 19.85 29.73 -18.16
C GLU A 157 21.06 29.55 -17.23
N GLU A 158 22.09 30.34 -17.44
CA GLU A 158 23.31 30.32 -16.61
C GLU A 158 23.04 30.76 -15.17
N GLU A 159 22.25 31.85 -14.99
CA GLU A 159 21.83 32.25 -13.65
C GLU A 159 20.98 31.19 -12.95
N ALA A 160 20.06 30.53 -13.67
CA ALA A 160 19.27 29.47 -13.12
C ALA A 160 20.12 28.26 -12.71
N LYS A 161 21.15 27.90 -13.47
CA LYS A 161 22.14 26.87 -13.10
C LYS A 161 22.95 27.24 -11.85
N GLN A 162 23.07 28.55 -11.55
CA GLN A 162 23.69 29.09 -10.34
C GLN A 162 22.67 29.32 -9.22
N GLU A 163 21.61 28.58 -9.21
CA GLU A 163 20.54 28.58 -8.19
C GLU A 163 19.63 29.82 -8.17
N ALA A 164 19.73 30.74 -9.15
CA ALA A 164 18.71 31.75 -9.34
C ALA A 164 17.44 31.06 -9.93
N ASN A 165 16.28 31.20 -9.31
CA ASN A 165 15.07 30.38 -9.54
C ASN A 165 15.27 28.92 -9.18
N LEU A 166 16.01 28.58 -8.13
CA LEU A 166 16.11 27.25 -7.60
C LEU A 166 14.77 26.83 -6.95
N ILE A 167 14.17 25.78 -7.46
CA ILE A 167 12.95 25.21 -6.92
C ILE A 167 13.31 24.00 -6.09
N GLN A 168 12.98 24.04 -4.80
CA GLN A 168 13.09 22.92 -3.89
C GLN A 168 11.76 22.14 -3.91
N ILE A 169 11.82 20.83 -4.18
CA ILE A 169 10.65 19.99 -4.21
C ILE A 169 10.90 18.69 -3.47
N SER A 170 10.00 18.36 -2.55
CA SER A 170 10.05 17.09 -1.83
C SER A 170 9.17 16.06 -2.52
N VAL A 171 9.71 14.87 -2.76
CA VAL A 171 8.98 13.72 -3.32
C VAL A 171 8.71 12.68 -2.26
N ALA A 172 7.55 12.06 -2.32
CA ALA A 172 7.12 10.97 -1.45
C ALA A 172 6.97 9.69 -2.26
N ARG A 173 7.31 8.54 -1.68
CA ARG A 173 7.08 7.23 -2.29
C ARG A 173 5.60 7.01 -2.54
N GLY A 174 5.24 6.45 -3.68
CA GLY A 174 3.86 6.13 -4.05
C GLY A 174 3.30 4.90 -3.35
N ALA A 175 4.15 4.13 -2.69
CA ALA A 175 3.79 2.92 -1.96
C ALA A 175 3.68 3.16 -0.44
N ALA A 176 2.93 2.29 0.23
CA ALA A 176 3.04 1.99 1.66
C ALA A 176 3.87 0.73 1.86
N LYS A 177 4.64 0.66 2.96
CA LYS A 177 5.44 -0.49 3.37
C LYS A 177 4.77 -1.21 4.52
N VAL A 178 4.79 -2.54 4.50
CA VAL A 178 4.29 -3.39 5.60
C VAL A 178 5.34 -4.44 5.92
N GLN A 179 5.67 -4.57 7.19
CA GLN A 179 6.46 -5.68 7.72
C GLN A 179 5.74 -6.28 8.93
N MET A 180 5.77 -7.62 9.03
CA MET A 180 5.12 -8.33 10.13
C MET A 180 6.15 -8.99 11.02
N GLN A 181 6.02 -8.75 12.32
CA GLN A 181 6.80 -9.41 13.37
C GLN A 181 5.95 -10.48 14.05
N PHE A 182 6.57 -11.64 14.24
CA PHE A 182 6.03 -12.73 15.05
C PHE A 182 7.11 -13.19 16.03
N GLY A 183 6.94 -12.80 17.30
CA GLY A 183 7.90 -13.10 18.35
C GLY A 183 7.96 -14.59 18.69
N THR A 184 9.01 -15.00 19.38
CA THR A 184 9.20 -16.41 19.78
C THR A 184 8.21 -16.92 20.82
N ASN A 185 7.56 -16.02 21.57
CA ASN A 185 6.66 -16.34 22.67
C ASN A 185 5.31 -15.62 22.55
N VAL A 186 4.71 -15.64 21.36
CA VAL A 186 3.37 -15.07 21.16
C VAL A 186 2.37 -15.90 21.96
N PRO A 187 1.61 -15.29 22.92
CA PRO A 187 0.63 -15.99 23.69
C PRO A 187 -0.46 -16.61 22.83
N VAL A 188 -0.83 -17.84 23.16
CA VAL A 188 -1.96 -18.56 22.56
C VAL A 188 -2.98 -18.81 23.65
N LYS A 189 -4.23 -18.36 23.44
CA LYS A 189 -5.30 -18.56 24.44
C LYS A 189 -5.54 -20.04 24.71
N PRO A 190 -5.87 -20.42 25.96
CA PRO A 190 -6.10 -21.81 26.35
C PRO A 190 -7.16 -22.54 25.53
N VAL A 191 -8.16 -21.81 25.02
CA VAL A 191 -9.21 -22.38 24.14
C VAL A 191 -8.64 -23.00 22.86
N VAL A 192 -7.55 -22.42 22.34
CA VAL A 192 -6.89 -22.92 21.12
C VAL A 192 -6.15 -24.23 21.38
N ASN A 193 -5.55 -24.40 22.57
CA ASN A 193 -4.83 -25.60 22.98
C ASN A 193 -3.89 -26.17 21.92
N ALA A 194 -3.06 -25.31 21.34
CA ALA A 194 -2.11 -25.64 20.27
C ALA A 194 -0.82 -24.84 20.40
N THR A 195 0.25 -25.34 19.79
CA THR A 195 1.43 -24.51 19.47
C THR A 195 1.26 -23.89 18.09
N VAL A 196 1.84 -22.72 17.91
CA VAL A 196 1.76 -21.95 16.65
C VAL A 196 3.15 -21.58 16.20
N THR A 197 3.46 -21.84 14.94
CA THR A 197 4.77 -21.61 14.32
C THR A 197 4.63 -21.11 12.88
N ASN A 198 5.75 -20.92 12.20
CA ASN A 198 5.83 -20.65 10.76
C ASN A 198 4.88 -19.53 10.29
N ALA A 199 4.95 -18.39 10.99
CA ALA A 199 4.16 -17.24 10.63
C ALA A 199 4.61 -16.66 9.29
N ARG A 200 3.68 -16.56 8.35
CA ARG A 200 3.88 -15.94 7.03
C ARG A 200 2.78 -14.92 6.80
N PHE A 201 3.04 -13.94 5.95
CA PHE A 201 2.05 -12.95 5.59
C PHE A 201 2.12 -12.54 4.12
N THR A 202 1.01 -12.03 3.65
CA THR A 202 0.90 -11.31 2.39
C THR A 202 -0.15 -10.21 2.55
N LEU A 203 -0.37 -9.42 1.50
CA LEU A 203 -1.36 -8.34 1.50
C LEU A 203 -2.54 -8.72 0.62
N ALA A 204 -3.73 -8.38 1.06
CA ALA A 204 -4.98 -8.67 0.36
C ALA A 204 -5.85 -7.42 0.20
N GLN A 205 -6.74 -7.45 -0.77
CA GLN A 205 -7.61 -6.33 -1.15
C GLN A 205 -6.81 -5.05 -1.42
N GLN A 206 -5.75 -5.16 -2.22
CA GLN A 206 -4.93 -4.04 -2.61
C GLN A 206 -5.59 -3.28 -3.76
N ASN A 207 -5.48 -1.95 -3.77
CA ASN A 207 -5.86 -1.18 -4.96
C ASN A 207 -5.01 -1.60 -6.16
N SER A 208 -5.64 -1.82 -7.30
CA SER A 208 -4.96 -2.18 -8.55
C SER A 208 -4.19 -1.00 -9.16
N HIS A 209 -4.55 0.22 -8.79
CA HIS A 209 -3.94 1.46 -9.27
C HIS A 209 -3.82 2.49 -8.15
N THR A 210 -2.94 3.47 -8.34
CA THR A 210 -2.83 4.67 -7.52
C THR A 210 -2.73 5.92 -8.39
N TYR A 211 -2.77 7.12 -7.79
CA TYR A 211 -2.60 8.38 -8.52
C TYR A 211 -1.13 8.73 -8.72
N LEU A 212 -0.79 9.23 -9.90
CA LEU A 212 0.51 9.81 -10.16
C LEU A 212 0.80 10.94 -9.16
N ALA A 213 -0.09 11.92 -9.09
CA ALA A 213 -0.04 12.96 -8.08
C ALA A 213 -0.94 12.58 -6.88
N LYS A 214 -0.47 12.85 -5.67
CA LYS A 214 -1.27 12.70 -4.47
C LYS A 214 -2.47 13.65 -4.54
N LEU A 215 -3.67 13.11 -4.65
CA LEU A 215 -4.89 13.90 -4.68
C LEU A 215 -5.39 14.09 -3.25
N ILE A 216 -5.33 15.33 -2.75
CA ILE A 216 -5.92 15.71 -1.47
C ILE A 216 -7.35 16.18 -1.72
N VAL A 217 -8.33 15.44 -1.22
CA VAL A 217 -9.74 15.85 -1.25
C VAL A 217 -10.28 15.79 0.18
N ASN A 218 -10.82 16.91 0.67
CA ASN A 218 -11.36 17.03 2.04
C ASN A 218 -10.39 16.63 3.15
N GLY A 219 -9.10 16.91 2.99
CA GLY A 219 -8.06 16.58 3.97
C GLY A 219 -7.55 15.15 3.93
N PHE A 220 -8.07 14.31 3.05
CA PHE A 220 -7.57 12.95 2.80
C PHE A 220 -6.62 12.92 1.61
N SER A 221 -5.53 12.21 1.76
CA SER A 221 -4.58 12.00 0.68
C SER A 221 -5.06 10.90 -0.24
N SER A 222 -5.71 11.23 -1.30
CA SER A 222 -6.40 10.40 -2.26
C SER A 222 -7.65 9.69 -1.73
N LYS A 223 -8.73 9.89 -2.43
CA LYS A 223 -9.88 9.00 -2.33
C LYS A 223 -9.54 7.81 -3.21
N GLY A 224 -9.50 6.61 -2.64
CA GLY A 224 -9.44 5.37 -3.41
C GLY A 224 -10.63 5.18 -4.37
N LYS A 225 -11.50 6.18 -4.46
CA LYS A 225 -12.69 6.16 -5.31
C LYS A 225 -12.38 6.65 -6.71
N ARG A 226 -11.78 5.76 -7.50
CA ARG A 226 -11.57 6.04 -8.92
C ARG A 226 -12.38 5.23 -9.85
N VAL A 227 -12.74 4.07 -9.39
CA VAL A 227 -13.69 3.19 -10.03
C VAL A 227 -14.87 3.14 -9.09
N GLU A 228 -16.06 3.07 -9.57
CA GLU A 228 -17.24 2.83 -8.75
C GLU A 228 -16.94 1.59 -7.90
N GLN A 229 -17.16 1.70 -6.59
CA GLN A 229 -17.02 0.57 -5.69
C GLN A 229 -18.17 -0.39 -5.99
N THR A 230 -17.95 -1.28 -6.94
CA THR A 230 -18.88 -2.32 -7.35
C THR A 230 -18.32 -3.68 -7.01
N ASP A 231 -19.19 -4.60 -6.68
CA ASP A 231 -18.91 -6.02 -6.51
C ASP A 231 -19.86 -6.75 -7.47
N ALA A 232 -19.56 -6.66 -8.78
CA ALA A 232 -20.45 -7.10 -9.82
C ALA A 232 -20.58 -8.64 -9.86
N ASP A 233 -19.53 -9.36 -9.51
CA ASP A 233 -19.50 -10.82 -9.45
C ASP A 233 -19.85 -11.41 -8.07
N ARG A 234 -20.06 -10.52 -7.08
CA ARG A 234 -20.47 -10.86 -5.70
C ARG A 234 -19.50 -11.81 -5.00
N ASP A 235 -18.22 -11.68 -5.26
CA ASP A 235 -17.19 -12.48 -4.60
C ASP A 235 -16.74 -11.92 -3.24
N GLY A 236 -17.35 -10.81 -2.80
CA GLY A 236 -17.02 -10.13 -1.54
C GLY A 236 -15.85 -9.15 -1.65
N THR A 237 -15.35 -8.90 -2.86
CA THR A 237 -14.26 -7.97 -3.13
C THR A 237 -14.71 -6.96 -4.18
N TYR A 238 -14.48 -5.66 -3.94
CA TYR A 238 -14.82 -4.63 -4.93
C TYR A 238 -13.90 -4.72 -6.16
N ASP A 239 -14.45 -4.50 -7.36
CA ASP A 239 -13.79 -4.69 -8.66
C ASP A 239 -12.50 -3.88 -8.84
N HIS A 240 -12.31 -2.77 -8.12
CA HIS A 240 -11.07 -1.97 -8.17
C HIS A 240 -9.95 -2.54 -7.29
N LEU A 241 -10.26 -3.55 -6.48
CA LEU A 241 -9.29 -4.23 -5.63
C LEU A 241 -8.78 -5.49 -6.33
N THR A 242 -7.55 -5.87 -5.98
CA THR A 242 -7.02 -7.14 -6.44
C THR A 242 -7.74 -8.29 -5.75
N LYS A 243 -8.19 -9.26 -6.54
CA LYS A 243 -8.77 -10.49 -6.00
C LYS A 243 -7.70 -11.29 -5.26
N LEU A 244 -8.12 -11.96 -4.18
CA LEU A 244 -7.25 -12.88 -3.47
C LEU A 244 -7.01 -14.10 -4.37
N PRO A 245 -5.75 -14.46 -4.66
CA PRO A 245 -5.44 -15.67 -5.39
C PRO A 245 -6.00 -16.92 -4.70
N THR A 246 -6.37 -17.91 -5.50
CA THR A 246 -6.98 -19.15 -5.00
C THR A 246 -5.96 -20.20 -4.60
N THR A 247 -4.72 -20.08 -5.07
CA THR A 247 -3.63 -21.01 -4.79
C THR A 247 -2.61 -20.38 -3.83
N ASP A 248 -2.02 -21.19 -2.96
CA ASP A 248 -1.04 -20.73 -1.96
C ASP A 248 0.22 -20.13 -2.62
N ASP A 249 0.65 -20.66 -3.74
CA ASP A 249 1.83 -20.19 -4.49
C ASP A 249 1.62 -18.80 -5.09
N GLU A 250 0.42 -18.49 -5.56
CA GLU A 250 0.08 -17.17 -6.11
C GLU A 250 0.00 -16.08 -5.04
N LEU A 251 -0.23 -16.47 -3.77
CA LEU A 251 -0.29 -15.54 -2.65
C LEU A 251 1.05 -14.88 -2.32
N LYS A 252 2.16 -15.40 -2.86
CA LYS A 252 3.51 -14.83 -2.70
C LYS A 252 3.83 -14.51 -1.23
N TRP A 253 3.70 -15.50 -0.38
CA TRP A 253 3.98 -15.39 1.04
C TRP A 253 5.42 -14.96 1.32
N ILE A 254 5.60 -14.15 2.37
CA ILE A 254 6.89 -13.93 3.01
C ILE A 254 6.81 -14.30 4.49
N ASN A 255 7.93 -14.70 5.06
CA ASN A 255 7.99 -15.04 6.49
C ASN A 255 7.89 -13.78 7.34
N ALA A 256 7.19 -13.89 8.47
CA ALA A 256 7.29 -12.86 9.49
C ALA A 256 8.70 -12.85 10.10
N VAL A 257 9.18 -11.66 10.45
CA VAL A 257 10.47 -11.51 11.12
C VAL A 257 10.31 -11.69 12.64
N THR A 258 11.37 -12.07 13.32
CA THR A 258 11.40 -12.08 14.78
C THR A 258 11.66 -10.69 15.36
N THR A 259 12.33 -9.86 14.59
CA THR A 259 12.63 -8.45 14.89
C THR A 259 12.61 -7.68 13.58
N TYR A 260 12.04 -6.47 13.57
CA TYR A 260 12.03 -5.62 12.38
C TYR A 260 13.47 -5.32 11.91
N ASP A 261 13.75 -5.59 10.65
CA ASP A 261 15.07 -5.42 10.03
C ASP A 261 15.08 -4.44 8.87
N ASN A 262 13.91 -3.93 8.50
CA ASN A 262 13.68 -3.01 7.38
C ASN A 262 14.07 -3.56 5.99
N ALA A 263 14.45 -4.84 5.88
CA ALA A 263 14.89 -5.43 4.62
C ALA A 263 13.77 -5.41 3.57
N PHE A 264 14.16 -5.21 2.31
CA PHE A 264 13.23 -5.22 1.17
C PHE A 264 12.48 -6.56 1.07
N ASP A 265 13.20 -7.68 1.11
CA ASP A 265 12.64 -9.02 0.95
C ASP A 265 11.73 -9.46 2.11
N ASN A 266 11.88 -8.83 3.28
CA ASN A 266 11.05 -9.07 4.45
C ASN A 266 9.87 -8.10 4.55
N SER A 267 9.64 -7.32 3.52
CA SER A 267 8.59 -6.30 3.45
C SER A 267 7.63 -6.56 2.28
N LYS A 268 6.42 -6.08 2.42
CA LYS A 268 5.43 -6.00 1.34
C LYS A 268 5.06 -4.54 1.09
N TYR A 269 4.71 -4.25 -0.15
CA TYR A 269 4.37 -2.90 -0.58
C TYR A 269 3.00 -2.89 -1.22
N LEU A 270 2.23 -1.83 -0.99
CA LEU A 270 0.90 -1.68 -1.55
C LEU A 270 0.61 -0.22 -1.90
N ALA A 271 -0.31 -0.04 -2.84
CA ALA A 271 -0.86 1.26 -3.18
C ALA A 271 -1.69 1.81 -2.01
N GLU A 272 -1.79 3.13 -1.93
CA GLU A 272 -2.68 3.76 -0.97
C GLU A 272 -4.14 3.30 -1.16
N ASN A 273 -4.85 3.12 -0.03
CA ASN A 273 -6.26 2.76 -0.01
C ASN A 273 -6.96 3.59 1.08
N VAL A 274 -7.70 4.61 0.66
CA VAL A 274 -8.41 5.52 1.54
C VAL A 274 -9.87 5.57 1.14
N ASN A 275 -10.76 5.21 2.06
CA ASN A 275 -12.20 5.10 1.83
C ASN A 275 -12.97 6.06 2.72
N GLU A 276 -14.02 6.71 2.19
CA GLU A 276 -14.93 7.56 2.98
C GLU A 276 -15.76 6.73 3.97
N ASN A 277 -16.15 5.52 3.57
CA ASN A 277 -16.92 4.58 4.37
C ASN A 277 -16.17 3.23 4.38
N PRO A 278 -15.17 3.06 5.26
CA PRO A 278 -14.40 1.83 5.29
C PRO A 278 -15.23 0.65 5.79
N THR A 279 -15.16 -0.43 5.03
CA THR A 279 -15.86 -1.70 5.31
C THR A 279 -14.90 -2.87 5.10
N THR A 280 -15.32 -4.07 5.45
CA THR A 280 -14.50 -5.27 5.22
C THR A 280 -14.23 -5.52 3.74
N GLY A 281 -15.12 -5.08 2.84
CA GLY A 281 -14.97 -5.30 1.41
C GLY A 281 -14.06 -4.30 0.70
N ASN A 282 -13.78 -3.12 1.27
CA ASN A 282 -13.04 -2.05 0.58
C ASN A 282 -11.72 -1.64 1.23
N THR A 283 -11.31 -2.28 2.32
CA THR A 283 -10.07 -1.99 3.04
C THR A 283 -9.02 -3.06 2.83
N SER A 284 -7.78 -2.64 2.59
CA SER A 284 -6.63 -3.54 2.51
C SER A 284 -6.32 -4.15 3.88
N TYR A 285 -5.87 -5.39 3.88
CA TYR A 285 -5.52 -6.09 5.11
C TYR A 285 -4.27 -6.96 4.94
N VAL A 286 -3.67 -7.31 6.07
CA VAL A 286 -2.63 -8.33 6.15
C VAL A 286 -3.31 -9.68 6.26
N LEU A 287 -3.09 -10.54 5.29
CA LEU A 287 -3.46 -11.95 5.36
C LEU A 287 -2.31 -12.69 6.03
N VAL A 288 -2.59 -13.31 7.16
CA VAL A 288 -1.61 -14.06 7.96
C VAL A 288 -1.87 -15.55 7.83
N SER A 289 -0.80 -16.33 7.67
CA SER A 289 -0.81 -17.79 7.67
C SER A 289 0.05 -18.29 8.82
N LEU A 290 -0.53 -19.13 9.68
CA LEU A 290 0.16 -19.73 10.82
C LEU A 290 0.03 -21.25 10.75
N GLN A 291 1.10 -21.97 11.08
CA GLN A 291 1.05 -23.41 11.29
C GLN A 291 0.65 -23.69 12.73
N VAL A 292 -0.48 -24.38 12.88
CA VAL A 292 -1.08 -24.75 14.17
C VAL A 292 -0.84 -26.24 14.41
N THR A 293 -0.35 -26.59 15.60
CA THR A 293 -0.14 -27.97 16.04
C THR A 293 -0.94 -28.20 17.31
N PRO A 294 -2.09 -28.87 17.21
CA PRO A 294 -2.91 -29.21 18.38
C PRO A 294 -2.16 -30.02 19.43
N GLN A 295 -2.37 -29.70 20.72
CA GLN A 295 -1.73 -30.40 21.84
C GLN A 295 -2.52 -31.62 22.31
N THR A 296 -3.75 -31.77 21.84
CA THR A 296 -4.61 -32.93 22.10
C THR A 296 -5.35 -33.29 20.84
N LYS A 297 -5.82 -34.53 20.75
CA LYS A 297 -6.76 -34.98 19.71
C LYS A 297 -7.98 -35.68 20.36
N ALA A 298 -9.07 -35.72 19.66
CA ALA A 298 -10.28 -36.47 20.06
C ALA A 298 -10.46 -37.68 19.17
N ASP A 299 -11.06 -38.74 19.70
CA ASP A 299 -11.54 -39.88 18.96
C ASP A 299 -13.00 -39.66 18.47
N ASP A 300 -13.58 -40.68 17.83
CA ASP A 300 -14.92 -40.66 17.25
C ASP A 300 -16.04 -40.56 18.32
N THR A 301 -15.72 -40.77 19.60
CA THR A 301 -16.62 -40.54 20.75
C THR A 301 -16.45 -39.14 21.38
N GLY A 302 -15.49 -38.37 20.90
CA GLY A 302 -15.09 -37.10 21.46
C GLY A 302 -14.29 -37.24 22.77
N ALA A 303 -13.73 -38.40 23.05
CA ALA A 303 -12.80 -38.55 24.15
C ALA A 303 -11.47 -37.90 23.82
N VAL A 304 -11.01 -37.00 24.71
CA VAL A 304 -9.78 -36.23 24.49
C VAL A 304 -8.56 -37.07 24.87
N ILE A 305 -7.65 -37.23 23.94
CA ILE A 305 -6.37 -37.92 24.10
C ILE A 305 -5.27 -36.87 24.22
N ALA A 306 -4.54 -36.91 25.33
CA ALA A 306 -3.45 -35.96 25.63
C ALA A 306 -2.16 -36.32 24.87
N THR A 307 -2.27 -36.39 23.54
CA THR A 307 -1.16 -36.62 22.63
C THR A 307 -1.18 -35.54 21.56
N PRO A 308 -0.13 -34.72 21.44
CA PRO A 308 -0.02 -33.72 20.38
C PRO A 308 -0.03 -34.37 18.99
N LEU A 309 -0.61 -33.65 18.03
CA LEU A 309 -0.44 -34.00 16.62
C LEU A 309 0.98 -33.68 16.18
N THR A 310 1.42 -34.32 15.11
CA THR A 310 2.71 -33.99 14.48
C THR A 310 2.59 -32.64 13.76
N PRO A 311 3.58 -31.73 13.86
CA PRO A 311 3.57 -30.49 13.08
C PRO A 311 3.39 -30.74 11.57
N GLY A 312 2.51 -29.98 10.94
CA GLY A 312 2.19 -30.15 9.53
C GLY A 312 1.16 -31.22 9.20
N THR A 313 0.63 -31.93 10.20
CA THR A 313 -0.49 -32.87 10.00
C THR A 313 -1.77 -32.09 9.70
N THR A 314 -2.54 -32.55 8.72
CA THR A 314 -3.91 -32.10 8.51
C THR A 314 -4.75 -32.54 9.70
N PHE A 315 -5.53 -31.64 10.25
CA PHE A 315 -6.49 -31.94 11.33
C PHE A 315 -7.87 -31.39 10.97
N TYR A 316 -8.86 -31.87 11.67
CA TYR A 316 -10.27 -31.54 11.47
C TYR A 316 -10.85 -30.95 12.74
N VAL A 317 -11.77 -30.01 12.58
CA VAL A 317 -12.55 -29.44 13.68
C VAL A 317 -14.02 -29.35 13.29
N LEU A 318 -14.88 -29.26 14.28
CA LEU A 318 -16.28 -28.93 14.06
C LEU A 318 -16.50 -27.45 14.28
N ALA A 319 -17.01 -26.77 13.26
CA ALA A 319 -17.21 -25.33 13.31
C ALA A 319 -18.55 -24.92 12.69
N LYS A 320 -19.11 -23.84 13.20
CA LYS A 320 -20.30 -23.18 12.66
C LYS A 320 -19.94 -21.75 12.26
N LYS A 321 -20.22 -21.40 11.02
CA LYS A 321 -20.05 -20.03 10.51
C LYS A 321 -21.40 -19.33 10.52
N GLU A 322 -21.47 -18.17 11.17
CA GLU A 322 -22.65 -17.31 11.13
C GLU A 322 -22.71 -16.58 9.78
N ALA A 323 -23.86 -16.71 9.08
CA ALA A 323 -24.01 -16.17 7.74
C ALA A 323 -23.85 -14.64 7.66
N THR A 324 -24.31 -13.92 8.69
CA THR A 324 -24.34 -12.45 8.68
C THR A 324 -23.03 -11.83 9.14
N SER A 325 -22.41 -12.35 10.20
CA SER A 325 -21.21 -11.78 10.81
C SER A 325 -19.90 -12.43 10.31
N GLY A 326 -20.00 -13.58 9.64
CA GLY A 326 -18.86 -14.41 9.29
C GLY A 326 -18.14 -15.02 10.50
N LYS A 327 -18.73 -14.88 11.71
CA LYS A 327 -18.19 -15.42 12.96
C LYS A 327 -18.10 -16.94 12.90
N ILE A 328 -16.94 -17.47 13.25
CA ILE A 328 -16.73 -18.91 13.40
C ILE A 328 -16.79 -19.27 14.87
N THR A 329 -17.61 -20.25 15.18
CA THR A 329 -17.70 -20.87 16.51
C THR A 329 -17.26 -22.31 16.39
N PHE A 330 -16.31 -22.74 17.21
CA PHE A 330 -15.78 -24.10 17.24
C PHE A 330 -16.46 -24.92 18.32
N ALA A 331 -16.65 -26.23 18.06
CA ALA A 331 -17.03 -27.15 19.08
C ALA A 331 -15.88 -27.31 20.10
N THR A 332 -16.22 -27.18 21.37
CA THR A 332 -15.27 -27.27 22.46
C THR A 332 -15.64 -28.36 23.44
N LYS A 333 -14.65 -28.86 24.16
CA LYS A 333 -14.82 -29.72 25.36
C LYS A 333 -13.87 -29.19 26.41
N GLU A 334 -14.37 -28.97 27.64
CA GLU A 334 -13.60 -28.36 28.72
C GLU A 334 -12.94 -27.02 28.30
N ASP A 335 -13.72 -26.18 27.61
CA ASP A 335 -13.31 -24.88 27.08
C ASP A 335 -12.13 -24.93 26.06
N LYS A 336 -11.84 -26.09 25.47
CA LYS A 336 -10.81 -26.26 24.45
C LYS A 336 -11.42 -26.75 23.16
N ILE A 337 -10.92 -26.28 22.03
CA ILE A 337 -11.33 -26.74 20.69
C ILE A 337 -11.06 -28.23 20.56
N LEU A 338 -12.04 -28.97 20.05
CA LEU A 338 -11.90 -30.40 19.72
C LEU A 338 -11.19 -30.54 18.35
N TYR A 339 -10.04 -31.20 18.37
CA TYR A 339 -9.25 -31.52 17.18
C TYR A 339 -9.32 -32.99 16.88
N PHE A 340 -9.59 -33.37 15.64
CA PHE A 340 -9.61 -34.74 15.17
C PHE A 340 -8.48 -34.95 14.15
N GLU A 341 -7.82 -36.09 14.23
CA GLU A 341 -6.79 -36.50 13.28
C GLU A 341 -7.40 -37.05 11.98
N GLN A 342 -8.60 -37.59 12.06
CA GLN A 342 -9.35 -38.17 10.93
C GLN A 342 -10.66 -37.43 10.73
N GLU A 343 -11.02 -37.19 9.47
CA GLU A 343 -12.31 -36.60 9.10
C GLU A 343 -13.49 -37.47 9.56
N THR A 344 -13.32 -38.79 9.43
CA THR A 344 -14.34 -39.80 9.82
C THR A 344 -14.68 -39.71 11.31
N ASP A 345 -13.68 -39.47 12.17
CA ASP A 345 -13.90 -39.37 13.61
C ASP A 345 -14.68 -38.09 13.94
N ALA A 346 -14.32 -36.99 13.32
CA ALA A 346 -15.04 -35.69 13.45
C ALA A 346 -16.52 -35.86 12.98
N ALA A 347 -16.73 -36.50 11.83
CA ALA A 347 -18.07 -36.73 11.29
C ALA A 347 -18.90 -37.66 12.17
N THR A 348 -18.31 -38.74 12.68
CA THR A 348 -18.99 -39.71 13.58
C THR A 348 -19.40 -39.02 14.87
N TYR A 349 -18.48 -38.29 15.51
CA TYR A 349 -18.77 -37.52 16.73
C TYR A 349 -19.86 -36.47 16.48
N LYS A 350 -19.77 -35.69 15.40
CA LYS A 350 -20.79 -34.71 15.03
C LYS A 350 -22.17 -35.31 14.94
N ASN A 351 -22.30 -36.45 14.22
CA ASN A 351 -23.58 -37.09 13.96
C ASN A 351 -24.20 -37.70 15.24
N ALA A 352 -23.38 -38.00 16.24
CA ALA A 352 -23.84 -38.48 17.54
C ALA A 352 -24.32 -37.38 18.48
N GLN A 353 -24.08 -36.09 18.16
CA GLN A 353 -24.40 -34.94 19.00
C GLN A 353 -25.53 -34.12 18.40
N VAL A 354 -26.65 -34.00 19.12
CA VAL A 354 -27.82 -33.19 18.67
C VAL A 354 -27.47 -31.72 18.51
N ASP A 355 -26.63 -31.19 19.38
CA ASP A 355 -26.27 -29.76 19.40
C ASP A 355 -25.29 -29.37 18.27
N LEU A 356 -24.66 -30.33 17.60
CA LEU A 356 -23.68 -30.11 16.55
C LEU A 356 -24.24 -30.30 15.13
N THR A 357 -25.55 -30.48 14.98
CA THR A 357 -26.19 -30.69 13.66
C THR A 357 -25.95 -29.53 12.67
N THR A 358 -25.77 -28.32 13.17
CA THR A 358 -25.48 -27.11 12.37
C THR A 358 -24.00 -26.82 12.16
N TYR A 359 -23.13 -27.67 12.72
CA TYR A 359 -21.69 -27.54 12.55
C TYR A 359 -21.25 -28.28 11.28
N GLU A 360 -20.17 -27.83 10.69
CA GLU A 360 -19.50 -28.47 9.57
C GLU A 360 -18.15 -29.02 10.03
N VAL A 361 -17.66 -30.06 9.34
CA VAL A 361 -16.31 -30.57 9.51
C VAL A 361 -15.39 -29.68 8.65
N LEU A 362 -14.47 -28.98 9.25
CA LEU A 362 -13.49 -28.15 8.55
C LEU A 362 -12.11 -28.81 8.62
N ALA A 363 -11.49 -29.01 7.46
CA ALA A 363 -10.12 -29.50 7.34
C ALA A 363 -9.11 -28.33 7.38
N TYR A 364 -8.11 -28.43 8.23
CA TYR A 364 -6.95 -27.55 8.27
C TYR A 364 -5.77 -28.27 7.63
N THR A 365 -5.66 -28.14 6.31
CA THR A 365 -4.64 -28.82 5.50
C THR A 365 -3.24 -28.41 5.95
N ASN A 366 -2.37 -29.38 6.19
CA ASN A 366 -1.01 -29.19 6.72
C ASN A 366 -0.96 -28.39 8.02
N GLY A 367 -2.05 -28.35 8.78
CA GLY A 367 -2.15 -27.57 10.01
C GLY A 367 -2.22 -26.06 9.80
N ILE A 368 -2.51 -25.58 8.60
CA ILE A 368 -2.48 -24.14 8.29
C ILE A 368 -3.79 -23.47 8.68
N SER A 369 -3.67 -22.36 9.40
CA SER A 369 -4.76 -21.47 9.78
C SER A 369 -4.51 -20.08 9.25
N TYR A 370 -5.56 -19.43 8.70
CA TYR A 370 -5.48 -18.11 8.07
C TYR A 370 -6.22 -17.08 8.89
N TYR A 371 -5.65 -15.87 8.92
CA TYR A 371 -6.21 -14.76 9.70
C TYR A 371 -6.24 -13.49 8.86
N ARG A 372 -7.32 -12.74 9.01
CA ARG A 372 -7.45 -11.39 8.49
C ARG A 372 -7.03 -10.41 9.58
N LEU A 373 -6.10 -9.53 9.27
CA LEU A 373 -5.67 -8.47 10.15
C LEU A 373 -5.79 -7.12 9.42
N ASN A 374 -6.81 -6.34 9.77
CA ASN A 374 -7.02 -5.05 9.15
C ASN A 374 -5.87 -4.09 9.47
N ILE A 375 -5.31 -3.45 8.45
CA ILE A 375 -4.33 -2.36 8.64
C ILE A 375 -5.08 -1.18 9.25
N ARG A 376 -4.66 -0.75 10.45
CA ARG A 376 -5.35 0.32 11.18
C ARG A 376 -4.41 1.14 12.06
N ASP A 377 -4.68 2.43 12.17
CA ASP A 377 -4.06 3.30 13.19
C ASP A 377 -4.97 3.34 14.42
N ILE A 378 -4.57 2.70 15.50
CA ILE A 378 -5.36 2.64 16.75
C ILE A 378 -5.46 3.97 17.47
N ARG A 379 -4.62 4.95 17.12
CA ARG A 379 -4.64 6.30 17.69
C ARG A 379 -5.76 7.15 17.10
N GLU A 380 -6.25 6.77 15.92
CA GLU A 380 -7.31 7.47 15.22
C GLU A 380 -8.70 6.99 15.67
N THR A 381 -9.58 7.94 15.88
CA THR A 381 -11.00 7.70 16.21
C THR A 381 -11.91 7.83 15.00
N ASP A 382 -11.49 8.62 14.00
CA ASP A 382 -12.15 8.75 12.71
C ASP A 382 -11.89 7.46 11.90
N LEU A 383 -12.94 6.71 11.60
CA LEU A 383 -12.83 5.42 10.90
C LEU A 383 -12.17 5.57 9.52
N THR A 384 -12.37 6.69 8.86
CA THR A 384 -11.79 6.94 7.53
C THR A 384 -10.28 7.07 7.59
N LYS A 385 -9.73 7.64 8.67
CA LYS A 385 -8.30 7.75 8.92
C LYS A 385 -7.75 6.47 9.54
N LYS A 386 -8.50 5.87 10.46
CA LYS A 386 -8.12 4.66 11.19
C LYS A 386 -7.77 3.51 10.25
N TYR A 387 -8.55 3.33 9.19
CA TYR A 387 -8.36 2.25 8.22
C TYR A 387 -7.75 2.71 6.88
N ALA A 388 -7.20 3.93 6.84
CA ALA A 388 -6.51 4.43 5.68
C ALA A 388 -5.12 3.80 5.54
N VAL A 389 -4.82 3.30 4.35
CA VAL A 389 -3.45 3.01 3.95
C VAL A 389 -2.94 4.21 3.14
N ASN A 390 -1.99 4.91 3.69
CA ASN A 390 -1.40 6.09 3.07
C ASN A 390 -0.05 5.77 2.44
N ARG A 391 0.22 6.32 1.24
CA ARG A 391 1.55 6.25 0.64
C ARG A 391 2.60 6.87 1.55
N ASN A 392 3.84 6.45 1.41
CA ASN A 392 4.98 6.91 2.21
C ASN A 392 4.82 6.66 3.72
N HIS A 393 4.03 5.64 4.11
CA HIS A 393 3.90 5.17 5.49
C HIS A 393 4.47 3.77 5.64
N TYR A 394 5.05 3.50 6.80
CA TYR A 394 5.55 2.19 7.19
C TYR A 394 4.68 1.62 8.31
N TYR A 395 4.00 0.53 8.02
CA TYR A 395 3.13 -0.20 8.94
C TYR A 395 3.89 -1.38 9.53
N LYS A 396 4.29 -1.26 10.78
CA LYS A 396 4.93 -2.31 11.57
C LYS A 396 3.85 -3.10 12.31
N VAL A 397 3.63 -4.33 11.91
CA VAL A 397 2.59 -5.21 12.44
C VAL A 397 3.24 -6.19 13.40
N ASN A 398 2.94 -6.11 14.69
CA ASN A 398 3.42 -7.03 15.70
C ASN A 398 2.28 -7.91 16.20
N ILE A 399 2.36 -9.21 15.99
CA ILE A 399 1.36 -10.16 16.50
C ILE A 399 1.57 -10.33 18.00
N THR A 400 0.56 -9.99 18.79
CA THR A 400 0.64 -9.96 20.24
C THR A 400 -0.07 -11.13 20.93
N GLU A 401 -1.06 -11.73 20.29
CA GLU A 401 -1.81 -12.85 20.85
C GLU A 401 -2.57 -13.62 19.74
N ILE A 402 -2.69 -14.92 19.91
CA ILE A 402 -3.60 -15.78 19.14
C ILE A 402 -4.77 -16.13 20.07
N SER A 403 -5.92 -15.54 19.80
CA SER A 403 -7.10 -15.67 20.68
C SER A 403 -8.05 -16.80 20.28
N ASN A 404 -7.99 -17.26 19.01
CA ASN A 404 -8.78 -18.39 18.53
C ASN A 404 -8.11 -18.99 17.28
N LEU A 405 -8.61 -20.14 16.84
CA LEU A 405 -8.27 -20.71 15.54
C LEU A 405 -8.88 -19.82 14.44
N GLY A 406 -8.11 -19.53 13.38
CA GLY A 406 -8.53 -18.73 12.25
C GLY A 406 -9.34 -19.51 11.21
N PHE A 407 -9.34 -19.05 9.97
CA PHE A 407 -10.01 -19.75 8.85
C PHE A 407 -9.15 -20.92 8.36
N ASN A 408 -9.79 -21.92 7.85
CA ASN A 408 -9.12 -23.11 7.27
C ASN A 408 -8.65 -22.90 5.82
N THR A 409 -9.07 -21.82 5.18
CA THR A 409 -8.63 -21.41 3.84
C THR A 409 -8.37 -19.90 3.78
N ALA A 410 -7.47 -19.47 2.90
CA ALA A 410 -7.23 -18.06 2.67
C ALA A 410 -8.52 -17.35 2.16
N ALA A 411 -9.27 -17.99 1.28
CA ALA A 411 -10.56 -17.50 0.78
C ALA A 411 -11.59 -17.28 1.89
N GLY A 412 -11.52 -18.04 2.98
CA GLY A 412 -12.40 -17.87 4.14
C GLY A 412 -12.28 -16.49 4.80
N THR A 413 -11.17 -15.79 4.60
CA THR A 413 -10.94 -14.44 5.13
C THR A 413 -11.65 -13.35 4.32
N ILE A 414 -12.15 -13.67 3.11
CA ILE A 414 -12.94 -12.75 2.30
C ILE A 414 -14.33 -12.62 2.95
N PRO A 415 -14.83 -11.40 3.17
CA PRO A 415 -16.15 -11.20 3.77
C PRO A 415 -17.24 -11.70 2.82
N THR A 416 -18.22 -12.40 3.36
CA THR A 416 -19.42 -12.80 2.60
C THR A 416 -20.35 -11.59 2.31
N ASP A 417 -20.28 -10.57 3.14
CA ASP A 417 -20.91 -9.27 2.93
C ASP A 417 -19.83 -8.18 2.98
N PRO A 418 -19.49 -7.56 1.83
CA PRO A 418 -18.46 -6.55 1.75
C PRO A 418 -18.79 -5.26 2.53
N THR A 419 -20.04 -5.06 2.92
CA THR A 419 -20.49 -3.91 3.71
C THR A 419 -20.34 -4.09 5.21
N THR A 420 -19.91 -5.28 5.66
CA THR A 420 -19.73 -5.58 7.08
C THR A 420 -18.76 -4.61 7.75
N PRO A 421 -19.09 -4.06 8.94
CA PRO A 421 -18.19 -3.21 9.70
C PRO A 421 -16.87 -3.91 10.07
N LEU A 422 -15.76 -3.15 10.04
CA LEU A 422 -14.39 -3.67 10.25
C LEU A 422 -14.10 -4.18 11.66
N GLU A 423 -14.87 -3.79 12.65
CA GLU A 423 -14.62 -4.13 14.07
C GLU A 423 -15.28 -5.44 14.52
N THR A 424 -15.88 -6.20 13.58
CA THR A 424 -16.57 -7.45 13.88
C THR A 424 -15.64 -8.64 13.99
N GLN A 425 -14.95 -8.89 15.01
CA GLN A 425 -14.12 -10.07 15.34
C GLN A 425 -12.72 -10.17 14.75
N THR A 426 -11.77 -10.30 15.66
CA THR A 426 -10.41 -10.74 15.38
C THR A 426 -10.08 -12.01 16.15
N PHE A 427 -9.61 -13.06 15.47
CA PHE A 427 -9.05 -14.27 16.08
C PHE A 427 -7.56 -14.13 16.42
N ILE A 428 -6.98 -13.01 16.04
CA ILE A 428 -5.58 -12.66 16.24
C ILE A 428 -5.51 -11.20 16.69
N SER A 429 -4.69 -10.93 17.68
CA SER A 429 -4.43 -9.58 18.13
C SER A 429 -3.06 -9.12 17.63
N ALA A 430 -2.99 -7.89 17.17
CA ALA A 430 -1.74 -7.28 16.77
C ALA A 430 -1.73 -5.80 17.11
N ASP A 431 -0.56 -5.32 17.51
CA ASP A 431 -0.25 -3.91 17.59
C ASP A 431 0.30 -3.46 16.23
N ILE A 432 -0.32 -2.45 15.64
CA ILE A 432 0.15 -1.85 14.39
C ILE A 432 0.70 -0.47 14.73
N THR A 433 2.01 -0.32 14.60
CA THR A 433 2.68 0.96 14.70
C THR A 433 2.82 1.53 13.30
N ILE A 434 2.38 2.77 13.12
CA ILE A 434 2.50 3.51 11.86
C ILE A 434 3.58 4.55 12.04
N GLU A 435 4.63 4.42 11.24
CA GLU A 435 5.73 5.37 11.22
C GLU A 435 5.75 6.10 9.87
N ALA A 436 6.18 7.35 9.86
CA ALA A 436 6.63 7.93 8.62
C ALA A 436 7.75 7.03 8.10
N TRP A 437 7.77 6.76 6.81
CA TRP A 437 8.83 5.93 6.21
C TRP A 437 10.22 6.57 6.37
N THR A 438 10.19 7.87 6.58
CA THR A 438 11.32 8.67 7.04
C THR A 438 11.03 9.16 8.45
N VAL A 439 11.82 8.77 9.44
CA VAL A 439 11.67 9.25 10.82
C VAL A 439 12.09 10.72 10.88
N VAL A 440 11.17 11.58 11.28
CA VAL A 440 11.52 12.89 11.81
C VAL A 440 11.85 12.68 13.29
N ASP A 441 13.10 12.79 13.67
CA ASP A 441 13.46 13.02 15.07
C ASP A 441 12.85 14.36 15.51
N MET A 442 11.66 14.29 16.08
CA MET A 442 11.04 15.45 16.75
C MET A 442 11.63 15.62 18.15
N ASN A 443 12.93 15.78 18.23
CA ASN A 443 13.62 16.32 19.38
C ASN A 443 13.86 17.82 19.15
N GLU A 444 12.78 18.59 19.06
CA GLU A 444 12.86 20.02 19.32
C GLU A 444 12.52 20.22 20.82
N PRO A 445 13.43 20.81 21.61
CA PRO A 445 13.06 21.29 22.92
C PRO A 445 12.02 22.39 22.76
N LEU A 446 10.85 22.16 23.34
CA LEU A 446 9.88 23.23 23.54
C LEU A 446 10.55 24.29 24.44
N GLY A 447 10.98 25.40 23.84
CA GLY A 447 11.35 26.64 24.51
C GLY A 447 10.14 27.54 24.66
#